data_ff78ab5df8d031217808cb601c058fa5
#
_entry.id   ff78ab5df8d031217808cb601c058fa5
#
_cell.length_a   1.000
_cell.length_b   1.000
_cell.length_c   1.000
_cell.angle_alpha   90.00
_cell.angle_beta   90.00
_cell.angle_gamma   90.00
#
_symmetry.space_group_name_H-M   'P 1'
#
loop_
_entity.id
_entity.type
_entity.pdbx_description
1 polymer ?
#
loop_
_entity_poly.entity_id
_entity_poly.type
_entity_poly.pdbx_seq_one_letter_code
_entity_poly.pdbx_strand_id
1 'polypeptide(L)'
;VQLRYQFRLYPTLGQQQSLARAFGCARTVFNDALRARQEAHGAGLPYIKDTDLQKQVITAAKRTAERSWLAEVSSVVLVQALSDLHTAYRNFFASVSGKRKGRKVAPPRFRSRKDRRQAIRFTRNGFRLRPNGRLNLAKVGDVRVRWSRDLPSEPSSVTVIKDAAGRYFASFVVETTDGPLPEAAAEVGIDLGLTHFAVTSDGRKITSPKFLRRAERRLRKAQQALSRKQKGSANRHKAVARVARMHARVADARRDHHHKLSTQLVRDNQAVYVEDLAVNGLARTKLAKSVHDAGWSQFVSMLEYKAARYDRTFSRVDRWFPSSKLCGACGTVAESMALDVREWACLCGAVHDRDVNAANNILAAGRADRLNACGGTVSPPA
;
A
#
# COMPACT_ATOMS: atom_id res chain seq x y z
N VAL A 1 -9.62 -11.96 11.27
CA VAL A 1 -8.83 -10.84 10.72
C VAL A 1 -9.63 -10.11 9.65
N GLN A 2 -9.57 -8.76 9.62
CA GLN A 2 -10.21 -7.98 8.57
C GLN A 2 -9.28 -7.81 7.38
N LEU A 3 -9.75 -8.20 6.20
CA LEU A 3 -9.01 -8.06 4.94
C LEU A 3 -9.74 -7.19 3.92
N ARG A 4 -8.97 -6.66 2.99
CA ARG A 4 -9.49 -5.89 1.85
C ARG A 4 -9.34 -6.66 0.55
N TYR A 5 -10.47 -6.94 -0.10
CA TYR A 5 -10.53 -7.59 -1.41
C TYR A 5 -10.88 -6.55 -2.47
N GLN A 6 -10.02 -6.37 -3.45
CA GLN A 6 -10.21 -5.37 -4.50
C GLN A 6 -10.54 -6.02 -5.84
N PHE A 7 -11.63 -5.54 -6.47
CA PHE A 7 -12.11 -6.01 -7.76
C PHE A 7 -12.28 -4.85 -8.72
N ARG A 8 -12.19 -5.13 -10.02
CA ARG A 8 -12.42 -4.17 -11.08
C ARG A 8 -13.92 -3.92 -11.26
N LEU A 9 -14.31 -2.63 -11.38
CA LEU A 9 -15.67 -2.21 -11.72
C LEU A 9 -15.75 -1.71 -13.16
N TYR A 10 -16.89 -1.93 -13.79
CA TYR A 10 -17.21 -1.43 -15.13
C TYR A 10 -18.54 -0.67 -15.11
N PRO A 11 -18.56 0.56 -14.56
CA PRO A 11 -19.76 1.40 -14.55
C PRO A 11 -20.09 1.90 -15.95
N THR A 12 -21.38 1.96 -16.30
CA THR A 12 -21.91 2.62 -17.51
C THR A 12 -21.64 4.12 -17.46
N LEU A 13 -21.83 4.84 -18.55
CA LEU A 13 -21.63 6.31 -18.59
C LEU A 13 -22.52 7.03 -17.56
N GLY A 14 -23.79 6.67 -17.42
CA GLY A 14 -24.69 7.24 -16.42
C GLY A 14 -24.22 6.94 -14.98
N GLN A 15 -23.75 5.71 -14.72
CA GLN A 15 -23.18 5.35 -13.43
C GLN A 15 -21.87 6.11 -13.13
N GLN A 16 -21.04 6.35 -14.14
CA GLN A 16 -19.83 7.17 -13.99
C GLN A 16 -20.18 8.62 -13.61
N GLN A 17 -21.25 9.18 -14.18
CA GLN A 17 -21.75 10.51 -13.82
C GLN A 17 -22.26 10.54 -12.37
N SER A 18 -23.06 9.55 -11.96
CA SER A 18 -23.56 9.43 -10.58
C SER A 18 -22.40 9.27 -9.58
N LEU A 19 -21.40 8.46 -9.89
CA LEU A 19 -20.20 8.32 -9.09
C LEU A 19 -19.38 9.62 -9.04
N ALA A 20 -19.27 10.36 -10.15
CA ALA A 20 -18.56 11.64 -10.19
C ALA A 20 -19.23 12.68 -9.28
N ARG A 21 -20.58 12.73 -9.27
CA ARG A 21 -21.35 13.57 -8.33
C ARG A 21 -21.07 13.13 -6.89
N ALA A 22 -21.15 11.83 -6.59
CA ALA A 22 -20.88 11.30 -5.25
C ALA A 22 -19.45 11.64 -4.75
N PHE A 23 -18.42 11.53 -5.60
CA PHE A 23 -17.06 11.97 -5.27
C PHE A 23 -17.00 13.47 -4.99
N GLY A 24 -17.70 14.29 -5.81
CA GLY A 24 -17.78 15.73 -5.62
C GLY A 24 -18.43 16.10 -4.31
N CYS A 25 -19.60 15.53 -4.02
CA CYS A 25 -20.35 15.76 -2.78
C CYS A 25 -19.54 15.37 -1.55
N ALA A 26 -18.93 14.18 -1.54
CA ALA A 26 -18.10 13.72 -0.43
C ALA A 26 -16.90 14.66 -0.16
N ARG A 27 -16.27 15.17 -1.23
CA ARG A 27 -15.18 16.14 -1.10
C ARG A 27 -15.70 17.46 -0.50
N THR A 28 -16.83 17.97 -0.98
CA THR A 28 -17.41 19.23 -0.49
C THR A 28 -17.80 19.13 0.99
N VAL A 29 -18.51 18.07 1.40
CA VAL A 29 -18.85 17.84 2.80
C VAL A 29 -17.62 17.75 3.70
N PHE A 30 -16.58 17.02 3.25
CA PHE A 30 -15.31 16.97 3.98
C PHE A 30 -14.67 18.36 4.13
N ASN A 31 -14.68 19.16 3.07
CA ASN A 31 -14.05 20.48 3.07
C ASN A 31 -14.87 21.51 3.87
N ASP A 32 -16.19 21.49 3.75
CA ASP A 32 -17.08 22.38 4.52
C ASP A 32 -16.98 22.08 6.02
N ALA A 33 -16.91 20.79 6.39
CA ALA A 33 -16.69 20.36 7.77
C ALA A 33 -15.30 20.75 8.32
N LEU A 34 -14.26 20.61 7.50
CA LEU A 34 -12.92 21.05 7.87
C LEU A 34 -12.87 22.56 8.09
N ARG A 35 -13.50 23.33 7.19
CA ARG A 35 -13.58 24.79 7.28
C ARG A 35 -14.31 25.21 8.56
N ALA A 36 -15.49 24.66 8.85
CA ALA A 36 -16.25 24.99 10.04
C ALA A 36 -15.44 24.78 11.33
N ARG A 37 -14.66 23.69 11.42
CA ARG A 37 -13.78 23.44 12.57
C ARG A 37 -12.60 24.42 12.65
N GLN A 38 -12.03 24.79 11.50
CA GLN A 38 -10.93 25.76 11.48
C GLN A 38 -11.41 27.16 11.85
N GLU A 39 -12.58 27.58 11.37
CA GLU A 39 -13.21 28.86 11.72
C GLU A 39 -13.58 28.91 13.21
N ALA A 40 -14.19 27.86 13.76
CA ALA A 40 -14.50 27.77 15.19
C ALA A 40 -13.23 27.85 16.05
N HIS A 41 -12.20 27.13 15.68
CA HIS A 41 -10.89 27.18 16.37
C HIS A 41 -10.25 28.58 16.30
N GLY A 42 -10.26 29.21 15.11
CA GLY A 42 -9.73 30.56 14.90
C GLY A 42 -10.50 31.63 15.68
N ALA A 43 -11.80 31.41 15.94
CA ALA A 43 -12.65 32.27 16.75
C ALA A 43 -12.60 31.95 18.26
N GLY A 44 -11.76 31.02 18.70
CA GLY A 44 -11.68 30.61 20.11
C GLY A 44 -12.91 29.82 20.61
N LEU A 45 -13.76 29.33 19.69
CA LEU A 45 -14.96 28.58 20.04
C LEU A 45 -14.64 27.11 20.37
N PRO A 46 -15.49 26.43 21.17
CA PRO A 46 -15.34 25.02 21.47
C PRO A 46 -15.31 24.13 20.22
N TYR A 47 -14.63 22.99 20.33
CA TYR A 47 -14.60 22.00 19.26
C TYR A 47 -16.01 21.50 18.88
N ILE A 48 -16.38 21.64 17.62
CA ILE A 48 -17.67 21.20 17.12
C ILE A 48 -17.75 19.66 17.16
N LYS A 49 -18.68 19.12 17.93
CA LYS A 49 -18.92 17.68 18.03
C LYS A 49 -19.30 17.08 16.68
N ASP A 50 -18.98 15.81 16.48
CA ASP A 50 -19.20 15.09 15.21
C ASP A 50 -20.67 15.10 14.78
N THR A 51 -21.60 14.93 15.74
CA THR A 51 -23.04 14.94 15.51
C THR A 51 -23.56 16.30 15.07
N ASP A 52 -23.06 17.37 15.68
CA ASP A 52 -23.52 18.75 15.37
C ASP A 52 -22.94 19.18 14.02
N LEU A 53 -21.69 18.82 13.76
CA LEU A 53 -21.07 19.03 12.45
C LEU A 53 -21.84 18.31 11.33
N GLN A 54 -22.30 17.07 11.57
CA GLN A 54 -23.12 16.32 10.61
C GLN A 54 -24.45 17.01 10.36
N LYS A 55 -25.15 17.51 11.42
CA LYS A 55 -26.36 18.27 11.27
C LYS A 55 -26.14 19.53 10.42
N GLN A 56 -25.07 20.27 10.70
CA GLN A 56 -24.71 21.51 10.01
C GLN A 56 -24.39 21.28 8.53
N VAL A 57 -23.38 20.44 8.21
CA VAL A 57 -22.83 20.33 6.85
C VAL A 57 -23.53 19.30 5.96
N ILE A 58 -24.44 18.50 6.49
CA ILE A 58 -25.23 17.54 5.69
C ILE A 58 -26.73 17.85 5.82
N THR A 59 -27.31 17.77 7.03
CA THR A 59 -28.77 17.82 7.19
C THR A 59 -29.32 19.19 6.89
N ALA A 60 -28.79 20.23 7.51
CA ALA A 60 -29.20 21.63 7.27
C ALA A 60 -28.75 22.09 5.87
N ALA A 61 -27.49 21.74 5.47
CA ALA A 61 -26.97 22.15 4.18
C ALA A 61 -27.81 21.67 3.00
N LYS A 62 -28.38 20.46 3.03
CA LYS A 62 -29.31 19.98 1.98
C LYS A 62 -30.53 20.83 1.76
N ARG A 63 -30.90 21.68 2.72
CA ARG A 63 -32.08 22.59 2.67
C ARG A 63 -31.71 23.97 2.13
N THR A 64 -30.41 24.27 1.97
CA THR A 64 -29.97 25.55 1.42
C THR A 64 -29.87 25.48 -0.12
N ALA A 65 -30.05 26.61 -0.79
CA ALA A 65 -29.96 26.70 -2.24
C ALA A 65 -28.54 26.27 -2.74
N GLU A 66 -27.50 26.64 -1.98
CA GLU A 66 -26.08 26.40 -2.33
C GLU A 66 -25.67 24.93 -2.20
N ARG A 67 -26.43 24.12 -1.45
CA ARG A 67 -26.05 22.71 -1.15
C ARG A 67 -27.17 21.69 -1.38
N SER A 68 -28.33 22.10 -1.91
CA SER A 68 -29.48 21.22 -2.18
C SER A 68 -29.13 19.98 -3.00
N TRP A 69 -28.16 20.10 -3.91
CA TRP A 69 -27.64 19.01 -4.71
C TRP A 69 -26.97 17.87 -3.91
N LEU A 70 -26.65 18.06 -2.62
CA LEU A 70 -26.22 16.98 -1.73
C LEU A 70 -27.29 15.90 -1.55
N ALA A 71 -28.56 16.20 -1.80
CA ALA A 71 -29.67 15.24 -1.74
C ALA A 71 -29.67 14.24 -2.92
N GLU A 72 -28.98 14.56 -4.02
CA GLU A 72 -28.91 13.69 -5.20
C GLU A 72 -28.07 12.41 -4.95
N VAL A 73 -27.21 12.42 -3.94
CA VAL A 73 -26.33 11.31 -3.64
C VAL A 73 -26.69 10.59 -2.35
N SER A 74 -26.17 9.38 -2.16
CA SER A 74 -26.40 8.61 -0.94
C SER A 74 -25.86 9.34 0.30
N SER A 75 -26.70 9.50 1.32
CA SER A 75 -26.30 10.08 2.60
C SER A 75 -25.18 9.27 3.28
N VAL A 76 -25.14 7.96 3.06
CA VAL A 76 -24.06 7.08 3.57
C VAL A 76 -22.69 7.60 3.12
N VAL A 77 -22.54 7.99 1.86
CA VAL A 77 -21.28 8.52 1.32
C VAL A 77 -20.87 9.82 2.01
N LEU A 78 -21.82 10.69 2.29
CA LEU A 78 -21.58 11.98 2.96
C LEU A 78 -21.16 11.78 4.42
N VAL A 79 -21.86 10.91 5.14
CA VAL A 79 -21.52 10.55 6.54
C VAL A 79 -20.15 9.89 6.61
N GLN A 80 -19.82 9.02 5.64
CA GLN A 80 -18.50 8.40 5.60
C GLN A 80 -17.38 9.40 5.27
N ALA A 81 -17.65 10.46 4.51
CA ALA A 81 -16.67 11.53 4.29
C ALA A 81 -16.37 12.31 5.58
N LEU A 82 -17.37 12.55 6.44
CA LEU A 82 -17.17 13.11 7.78
C LEU A 82 -16.39 12.14 8.69
N SER A 83 -16.74 10.87 8.71
CA SER A 83 -16.01 9.84 9.47
C SER A 83 -14.52 9.79 9.09
N ASP A 84 -14.18 10.02 7.81
CA ASP A 84 -12.79 10.15 7.37
C ASP A 84 -12.11 11.40 8.00
N LEU A 85 -12.80 12.54 8.08
CA LEU A 85 -12.29 13.75 8.72
C LEU A 85 -12.09 13.55 10.22
N HIS A 86 -13.08 12.95 10.90
CA HIS A 86 -12.98 12.62 12.33
C HIS A 86 -11.77 11.71 12.62
N THR A 87 -11.57 10.69 11.77
CA THR A 87 -10.42 9.80 11.89
C THR A 87 -9.11 10.54 11.67
N ALA A 88 -9.05 11.48 10.72
CA ALA A 88 -7.87 12.29 10.47
C ALA A 88 -7.52 13.18 11.67
N TYR A 89 -8.51 13.85 12.28
CA TYR A 89 -8.31 14.64 13.49
C TYR A 89 -7.88 13.79 14.68
N ARG A 90 -8.52 12.64 14.90
CA ARG A 90 -8.16 11.70 15.96
C ARG A 90 -6.71 11.24 15.85
N ASN A 91 -6.26 10.90 14.65
CA ASN A 91 -4.87 10.52 14.38
C ASN A 91 -3.90 11.70 14.58
N PHE A 92 -4.29 12.91 14.21
CA PHE A 92 -3.51 14.12 14.44
C PHE A 92 -3.34 14.38 15.94
N PHE A 93 -4.42 14.44 16.71
CA PHE A 93 -4.37 14.67 18.15
C PHE A 93 -3.62 13.56 18.89
N ALA A 94 -3.83 12.28 18.51
CA ALA A 94 -3.06 11.18 19.08
C ALA A 94 -1.57 11.27 18.77
N SER A 95 -1.20 11.85 17.62
CA SER A 95 0.20 12.09 17.25
C SER A 95 0.81 13.25 18.02
N VAL A 96 0.05 14.32 18.27
CA VAL A 96 0.49 15.49 19.04
C VAL A 96 0.66 15.12 20.51
N SER A 97 -0.29 14.35 21.08
CA SER A 97 -0.25 13.91 22.49
C SER A 97 0.71 12.73 22.77
N GLY A 98 1.48 12.26 21.78
CA GLY A 98 2.40 11.13 21.95
C GLY A 98 1.76 9.75 22.09
N LYS A 99 0.40 9.66 22.10
CA LYS A 99 -0.34 8.38 22.19
C LYS A 99 -0.19 7.49 20.97
N ARG A 100 0.24 8.05 19.84
CA ARG A 100 0.46 7.32 18.60
C ARG A 100 1.94 7.07 18.35
N LYS A 101 2.35 5.81 18.26
CA LYS A 101 3.71 5.44 17.83
C LYS A 101 3.87 5.64 16.31
N GLY A 102 5.09 5.94 15.88
CA GLY A 102 5.47 6.08 14.49
C GLY A 102 5.54 7.53 14.01
N ARG A 103 5.48 7.74 12.68
CA ARG A 103 5.68 9.05 12.06
C ARG A 103 4.63 10.07 12.51
N LYS A 104 5.07 11.32 12.77
CA LYS A 104 4.16 12.45 13.11
C LYS A 104 3.10 12.64 12.02
N VAL A 105 1.85 12.81 12.45
CA VAL A 105 0.70 13.05 11.57
C VAL A 105 0.39 14.53 11.53
N ALA A 106 0.35 15.11 10.35
CA ALA A 106 -0.03 16.52 10.16
C ALA A 106 -1.56 16.70 10.30
N PRO A 107 -2.04 17.95 10.59
CA PRO A 107 -3.47 18.23 10.61
C PRO A 107 -4.14 17.96 9.26
N PRO A 108 -5.46 17.69 9.24
CA PRO A 108 -6.21 17.49 8.01
C PRO A 108 -6.09 18.67 7.05
N ARG A 109 -6.06 18.39 5.74
CA ARG A 109 -5.99 19.39 4.67
C ARG A 109 -7.21 19.31 3.76
N PHE A 110 -7.57 20.41 3.13
CA PHE A 110 -8.63 20.45 2.12
C PHE A 110 -8.36 19.48 0.98
N ARG A 111 -9.39 18.73 0.60
CA ARG A 111 -9.33 17.81 -0.55
C ARG A 111 -9.44 18.60 -1.85
N SER A 112 -8.48 18.42 -2.75
CA SER A 112 -8.42 19.15 -4.02
C SER A 112 -9.37 18.53 -5.07
N ARG A 113 -10.01 19.40 -5.88
CA ARG A 113 -10.73 18.99 -7.09
C ARG A 113 -9.77 18.39 -8.14
N LYS A 114 -8.49 18.75 -8.08
CA LYS A 114 -7.45 18.26 -9.01
C LYS A 114 -6.96 16.86 -8.66
N ASP A 115 -7.33 16.32 -7.48
CA ASP A 115 -6.96 14.95 -7.10
C ASP A 115 -7.60 13.96 -8.09
N ARG A 116 -6.76 13.16 -8.71
CA ARG A 116 -7.16 12.18 -9.71
C ARG A 116 -7.50 10.82 -9.12
N ARG A 117 -7.14 10.58 -7.86
CA ARG A 117 -7.54 9.39 -7.14
C ARG A 117 -8.68 9.75 -6.20
N GLN A 118 -9.89 9.35 -6.58
CA GLN A 118 -11.09 9.63 -5.82
C GLN A 118 -11.59 8.35 -5.16
N ALA A 119 -12.11 8.44 -3.94
CA ALA A 119 -12.66 7.31 -3.21
C ALA A 119 -13.87 7.75 -2.38
N ILE A 120 -14.89 6.89 -2.34
CA ILE A 120 -16.06 7.01 -1.48
C ILE A 120 -16.38 5.66 -0.87
N ARG A 121 -16.85 5.66 0.38
CA ARG A 121 -17.14 4.43 1.12
C ARG A 121 -18.65 4.30 1.34
N PHE A 122 -19.14 3.08 1.15
CA PHE A 122 -20.48 2.65 1.48
C PHE A 122 -20.41 1.61 2.59
N THR A 123 -21.24 1.77 3.61
CA THR A 123 -21.50 0.76 4.64
C THR A 123 -22.69 -0.11 4.22
N ARG A 124 -23.04 -1.15 4.99
CA ARG A 124 -24.11 -2.13 4.68
C ARG A 124 -25.42 -1.48 4.18
N ASN A 125 -25.81 -0.35 4.72
CA ASN A 125 -27.04 0.36 4.30
C ASN A 125 -26.92 1.06 2.93
N GLY A 126 -25.73 1.13 2.35
CA GLY A 126 -25.47 1.86 1.11
C GLY A 126 -25.15 0.96 -0.08
N PHE A 127 -24.96 -0.36 0.12
CA PHE A 127 -24.65 -1.28 -0.97
C PHE A 127 -25.26 -2.66 -0.73
N ARG A 128 -25.42 -3.44 -1.80
CA ARG A 128 -25.83 -4.86 -1.78
C ARG A 128 -25.12 -5.62 -2.89
N LEU A 129 -24.74 -6.87 -2.63
CA LEU A 129 -24.36 -7.82 -3.67
C LEU A 129 -25.61 -8.49 -4.20
N ARG A 130 -25.82 -8.41 -5.50
CA ARG A 130 -26.96 -9.04 -6.18
C ARG A 130 -26.66 -10.49 -6.53
N PRO A 131 -27.68 -11.38 -6.59
CA PRO A 131 -27.49 -12.77 -6.99
C PRO A 131 -26.84 -12.92 -8.40
N ASN A 132 -27.05 -11.94 -9.28
CA ASN A 132 -26.43 -11.89 -10.61
C ASN A 132 -24.97 -11.41 -10.61
N GLY A 133 -24.32 -11.33 -9.45
CA GLY A 133 -22.93 -10.90 -9.29
C GLY A 133 -22.67 -9.39 -9.47
N ARG A 134 -23.73 -8.57 -9.59
CA ARG A 134 -23.58 -7.10 -9.65
C ARG A 134 -23.52 -6.49 -8.26
N LEU A 135 -22.81 -5.37 -8.17
CA LEU A 135 -22.75 -4.54 -6.97
C LEU A 135 -23.78 -3.41 -7.09
N ASN A 136 -24.85 -3.51 -6.31
CA ASN A 136 -25.80 -2.40 -6.17
C ASN A 136 -25.22 -1.34 -5.24
N LEU A 137 -25.21 -0.09 -5.67
CA LEU A 137 -24.78 1.07 -4.89
C LEU A 137 -25.92 2.07 -4.82
N ALA A 138 -26.26 2.55 -3.64
CA ALA A 138 -27.33 3.50 -3.41
C ALA A 138 -27.14 4.77 -4.26
N LYS A 139 -28.20 5.17 -5.01
CA LYS A 139 -28.19 6.29 -5.97
C LYS A 139 -27.26 6.14 -7.18
N VAL A 140 -26.67 4.96 -7.41
CA VAL A 140 -25.83 4.64 -8.59
C VAL A 140 -26.42 3.48 -9.39
N GLY A 141 -27.04 2.50 -8.68
CA GLY A 141 -27.60 1.29 -9.28
C GLY A 141 -26.62 0.11 -9.35
N ASP A 142 -26.94 -0.88 -10.18
CA ASP A 142 -26.24 -2.16 -10.26
C ASP A 142 -25.03 -2.10 -11.17
N VAL A 143 -23.83 -2.01 -10.57
CA VAL A 143 -22.55 -1.89 -11.28
C VAL A 143 -21.96 -3.27 -11.55
N ARG A 144 -21.45 -3.49 -12.76
CA ARG A 144 -20.77 -4.73 -13.14
C ARG A 144 -19.42 -4.84 -12.42
N VAL A 145 -19.20 -5.97 -11.72
CA VAL A 145 -17.95 -6.35 -11.05
C VAL A 145 -17.27 -7.46 -11.86
N ARG A 146 -15.94 -7.39 -11.98
CA ARG A 146 -15.14 -8.51 -12.46
C ARG A 146 -14.63 -9.30 -11.26
N TRP A 147 -15.32 -10.34 -10.91
CA TRP A 147 -14.92 -11.26 -9.87
C TRP A 147 -13.71 -12.09 -10.35
N SER A 148 -12.61 -12.02 -9.66
CA SER A 148 -11.41 -12.81 -9.91
C SER A 148 -11.23 -13.92 -8.87
N ARG A 149 -12.00 -13.87 -7.80
CA ARG A 149 -12.07 -14.83 -6.68
C ARG A 149 -13.33 -14.56 -5.88
N ASP A 150 -13.72 -15.51 -5.04
CA ASP A 150 -14.85 -15.34 -4.12
C ASP A 150 -14.46 -14.49 -2.91
N LEU A 151 -15.46 -13.90 -2.26
CA LEU A 151 -15.30 -13.26 -0.96
C LEU A 151 -15.44 -14.34 0.12
N PRO A 152 -14.56 -14.37 1.14
CA PRO A 152 -14.62 -15.38 2.20
C PRO A 152 -15.81 -15.19 3.14
N SER A 153 -16.38 -13.97 3.20
CA SER A 153 -17.55 -13.65 4.02
C SER A 153 -18.30 -12.47 3.43
N GLU A 154 -19.50 -12.20 3.96
CA GLU A 154 -20.27 -11.02 3.58
C GLU A 154 -19.50 -9.73 3.95
N PRO A 155 -19.32 -8.79 3.00
CA PRO A 155 -18.55 -7.59 3.25
C PRO A 155 -19.28 -6.59 4.16
N SER A 156 -18.56 -6.03 5.12
CA SER A 156 -19.07 -5.00 6.05
C SER A 156 -19.15 -3.61 5.43
N SER A 157 -18.29 -3.35 4.44
CA SER A 157 -18.26 -2.09 3.69
C SER A 157 -17.57 -2.27 2.33
N VAL A 158 -17.87 -1.35 1.42
CA VAL A 158 -17.18 -1.24 0.13
C VAL A 158 -16.69 0.17 -0.12
N THR A 159 -15.44 0.31 -0.52
CA THR A 159 -14.89 1.58 -1.00
C THR A 159 -14.82 1.54 -2.52
N VAL A 160 -15.55 2.44 -3.17
CA VAL A 160 -15.47 2.64 -4.62
C VAL A 160 -14.35 3.64 -4.90
N ILE A 161 -13.41 3.24 -5.73
CA ILE A 161 -12.21 4.00 -6.05
C ILE A 161 -12.17 4.26 -7.55
N LYS A 162 -11.94 5.52 -7.94
CA LYS A 162 -11.54 5.91 -9.29
C LYS A 162 -10.06 6.27 -9.26
N ASP A 163 -9.23 5.57 -10.03
CA ASP A 163 -7.81 5.86 -10.11
C ASP A 163 -7.48 6.95 -11.15
N ALA A 164 -6.23 7.40 -11.15
CA ALA A 164 -5.74 8.43 -12.09
C ALA A 164 -5.82 7.98 -13.56
N ALA A 165 -5.88 6.69 -13.85
CA ALA A 165 -6.06 6.13 -15.18
C ALA A 165 -7.54 6.08 -15.64
N GLY A 166 -8.46 6.56 -14.79
CA GLY A 166 -9.91 6.54 -15.03
C GLY A 166 -10.55 5.17 -14.80
N ARG A 167 -9.85 4.26 -14.13
CA ARG A 167 -10.35 2.93 -13.84
C ARG A 167 -11.10 2.92 -12.50
N TYR A 168 -12.17 2.13 -12.42
CA TYR A 168 -12.97 1.99 -11.20
C TYR A 168 -12.71 0.65 -10.53
N PHE A 169 -12.70 0.65 -9.19
CA PHE A 169 -12.50 -0.52 -8.36
C PHE A 169 -13.47 -0.50 -7.18
N ALA A 170 -13.88 -1.69 -6.74
CA ALA A 170 -14.53 -1.92 -5.45
C ALA A 170 -13.51 -2.58 -4.52
N SER A 171 -13.30 -2.00 -3.35
CA SER A 171 -12.49 -2.57 -2.27
C SER A 171 -13.40 -2.95 -1.12
N PHE A 172 -13.72 -4.23 -1.00
CA PHE A 172 -14.55 -4.77 0.06
C PHE A 172 -13.74 -5.03 1.32
N VAL A 173 -14.32 -4.75 2.48
CA VAL A 173 -13.80 -5.18 3.78
C VAL A 173 -14.59 -6.42 4.18
N VAL A 174 -13.87 -7.51 4.39
CA VAL A 174 -14.42 -8.80 4.78
C VAL A 174 -13.71 -9.32 6.03
N GLU A 175 -14.40 -10.10 6.81
CA GLU A 175 -13.79 -10.86 7.90
C GLU A 175 -13.41 -12.24 7.37
N THR A 176 -12.25 -12.71 7.79
CA THR A 176 -11.77 -14.04 7.43
C THR A 176 -11.26 -14.75 8.67
N THR A 177 -11.55 -16.02 8.72
CA THR A 177 -11.08 -16.96 9.73
C THR A 177 -9.94 -17.81 9.18
N ASP A 178 -9.16 -17.26 8.19
CA ASP A 178 -8.03 -18.02 7.65
C ASP A 178 -7.23 -18.61 8.81
N GLY A 179 -7.14 -19.92 8.84
CA GLY A 179 -6.34 -20.67 9.79
C GLY A 179 -4.85 -20.61 9.45
N PRO A 180 -4.00 -21.04 10.37
CA PRO A 180 -2.58 -21.21 10.08
C PRO A 180 -2.40 -22.17 8.90
N LEU A 181 -1.37 -21.94 8.09
CA LEU A 181 -0.94 -22.93 7.11
C LEU A 181 -0.32 -24.13 7.82
N PRO A 182 -0.36 -25.33 7.23
CA PRO A 182 0.39 -26.47 7.75
C PRO A 182 1.84 -26.10 8.02
N GLU A 183 2.44 -26.65 9.06
CA GLU A 183 3.83 -26.38 9.39
C GLU A 183 4.76 -26.68 8.21
N ALA A 184 5.75 -25.84 8.02
CA ALA A 184 6.80 -25.99 7.02
C ALA A 184 8.13 -26.14 7.73
N ALA A 185 8.92 -27.13 7.33
CA ALA A 185 10.25 -27.35 7.92
C ALA A 185 11.28 -26.28 7.53
N ALA A 186 11.07 -25.60 6.38
CA ALA A 186 12.02 -24.65 5.84
C ALA A 186 11.91 -23.26 6.49
N GLU A 187 13.04 -22.59 6.58
CA GLU A 187 13.16 -21.18 6.94
C GLU A 187 14.05 -20.49 5.90
N VAL A 188 13.81 -19.22 5.62
CA VAL A 188 14.53 -18.50 4.58
C VAL A 188 15.04 -17.13 5.03
N GLY A 189 16.32 -16.87 4.77
CA GLY A 189 16.90 -15.54 4.78
C GLY A 189 16.85 -14.94 3.37
N ILE A 190 16.58 -13.64 3.26
CA ILE A 190 16.39 -12.94 1.98
C ILE A 190 17.27 -11.69 1.95
N ASP A 191 18.24 -11.68 1.04
CA ASP A 191 18.99 -10.48 0.65
C ASP A 191 18.25 -9.77 -0.50
N LEU A 192 18.02 -8.46 -0.36
CA LEU A 192 17.29 -7.63 -1.33
C LEU A 192 18.27 -6.79 -2.16
N GLY A 193 18.38 -7.07 -3.44
CA GLY A 193 19.35 -6.45 -4.33
C GLY A 193 18.76 -5.78 -5.59
N LEU A 194 19.57 -5.00 -6.30
CA LEU A 194 19.19 -4.37 -7.57
C LEU A 194 19.56 -5.23 -8.79
N THR A 195 20.59 -6.04 -8.71
CA THR A 195 20.98 -7.00 -9.75
C THR A 195 19.97 -8.15 -9.80
N HIS A 196 19.81 -8.83 -8.68
CA HIS A 196 18.71 -9.72 -8.41
C HIS A 196 17.72 -8.98 -7.53
N PHE A 197 16.42 -9.19 -7.70
CA PHE A 197 15.40 -8.58 -6.87
C PHE A 197 15.49 -9.05 -5.42
N ALA A 198 15.78 -10.33 -5.26
CA ALA A 198 16.04 -11.00 -4.00
C ALA A 198 16.92 -12.23 -4.24
N VAL A 199 17.79 -12.56 -3.30
CA VAL A 199 18.53 -13.82 -3.23
C VAL A 199 18.15 -14.50 -1.92
N THR A 200 17.82 -15.77 -1.98
CA THR A 200 17.38 -16.55 -0.81
C THR A 200 18.51 -17.46 -0.32
N SER A 201 18.48 -17.81 0.96
CA SER A 201 19.50 -18.64 1.61
C SER A 201 19.62 -20.05 1.05
N ASP A 202 18.61 -20.53 0.30
CA ASP A 202 18.66 -21.77 -0.48
C ASP A 202 19.41 -21.60 -1.84
N GLY A 203 20.03 -20.44 -2.08
CA GLY A 203 20.80 -20.13 -3.29
C GLY A 203 19.95 -19.65 -4.48
N ARG A 204 18.62 -19.53 -4.35
CA ARG A 204 17.76 -19.11 -5.45
C ARG A 204 17.89 -17.61 -5.70
N LYS A 205 18.31 -17.22 -6.92
CA LYS A 205 18.44 -15.84 -7.39
C LYS A 205 17.20 -15.41 -8.16
N ILE A 206 16.41 -14.48 -7.59
CA ILE A 206 15.17 -13.97 -8.16
C ILE A 206 15.49 -12.76 -9.02
N THR A 207 15.29 -12.89 -10.33
CA THR A 207 15.60 -11.83 -11.31
C THR A 207 14.77 -10.57 -11.07
N SER A 208 15.41 -9.40 -11.15
CA SER A 208 14.73 -8.11 -11.09
C SER A 208 13.91 -7.86 -12.37
N PRO A 209 12.56 -7.71 -12.29
CA PRO A 209 11.71 -7.57 -13.48
C PRO A 209 11.88 -6.24 -14.21
N LYS A 210 12.39 -5.18 -13.53
CA LYS A 210 12.67 -3.84 -14.06
C LYS A 210 11.48 -3.25 -14.85
N PHE A 211 10.27 -3.34 -14.29
CA PHE A 211 9.01 -2.97 -14.96
C PHE A 211 8.98 -1.53 -15.47
N LEU A 212 9.48 -0.57 -14.67
CA LEU A 212 9.56 0.83 -15.07
C LEU A 212 10.57 1.03 -16.20
N ARG A 213 11.75 0.41 -16.12
CA ARG A 213 12.79 0.51 -17.16
C ARG A 213 12.29 -0.04 -18.49
N ARG A 214 11.59 -1.19 -18.50
CA ARG A 214 10.95 -1.75 -19.70
C ARG A 214 9.91 -0.81 -20.31
N ALA A 215 9.18 -0.07 -19.51
CA ALA A 215 8.18 0.90 -19.97
C ALA A 215 8.75 2.28 -20.32
N GLU A 216 9.99 2.58 -19.95
CA GLU A 216 10.58 3.93 -19.95
C GLU A 216 10.52 4.64 -21.29
N ARG A 217 10.93 3.98 -22.37
CA ARG A 217 10.92 4.58 -23.73
C ARG A 217 9.51 5.03 -24.14
N ARG A 218 8.50 4.17 -23.89
CA ARG A 218 7.10 4.45 -24.21
C ARG A 218 6.55 5.56 -23.31
N LEU A 219 6.88 5.52 -22.01
CA LEU A 219 6.46 6.51 -21.04
C LEU A 219 7.04 7.90 -21.38
N ARG A 220 8.33 7.98 -21.70
CA ARG A 220 9.00 9.23 -22.13
C ARG A 220 8.32 9.84 -23.35
N LYS A 221 8.04 9.05 -24.41
CA LYS A 221 7.29 9.51 -25.58
C LYS A 221 5.90 10.06 -25.23
N ALA A 222 5.18 9.36 -24.34
CA ALA A 222 3.86 9.80 -23.90
C ALA A 222 3.91 11.09 -23.07
N GLN A 223 4.93 11.27 -22.24
CA GLN A 223 5.17 12.50 -21.46
C GLN A 223 5.55 13.68 -22.34
N GLN A 224 6.43 13.48 -23.33
CA GLN A 224 6.76 14.49 -24.35
C GLN A 224 5.54 14.91 -25.17
N ALA A 225 4.71 13.93 -25.58
CA ALA A 225 3.46 14.24 -26.27
C ALA A 225 2.49 15.05 -25.39
N LEU A 226 2.45 14.76 -24.09
CA LEU A 226 1.66 15.50 -23.11
C LEU A 226 2.17 16.94 -22.92
N SER A 227 3.49 17.14 -22.81
CA SER A 227 4.09 18.47 -22.58
C SER A 227 3.77 19.46 -23.73
N ARG A 228 3.66 18.94 -24.95
CA ARG A 228 3.33 19.74 -26.16
C ARG A 228 1.85 20.11 -26.28
N LYS A 229 0.97 19.65 -25.37
CA LYS A 229 -0.48 19.92 -25.43
C LYS A 229 -0.84 21.14 -24.61
N GLN A 230 -1.69 22.00 -25.14
CA GLN A 230 -2.20 23.20 -24.49
C GLN A 230 -2.91 22.82 -23.15
N LYS A 231 -2.61 23.55 -22.09
CA LYS A 231 -3.25 23.39 -20.78
C LYS A 231 -4.76 23.64 -20.92
N GLY A 232 -5.57 22.74 -20.32
CA GLY A 232 -7.04 22.82 -20.36
C GLY A 232 -7.69 22.18 -21.59
N SER A 233 -6.96 21.87 -22.66
CA SER A 233 -7.55 21.29 -23.88
C SER A 233 -8.00 19.83 -23.66
N ALA A 234 -9.02 19.38 -24.41
CA ALA A 234 -9.48 18.01 -24.44
C ALA A 234 -8.37 17.02 -24.85
N ASN A 235 -7.49 17.44 -25.79
CA ASN A 235 -6.35 16.63 -26.21
C ASN A 235 -5.32 16.45 -25.09
N ARG A 236 -5.12 17.48 -24.25
CA ARG A 236 -4.28 17.33 -23.05
C ARG A 236 -4.89 16.35 -22.05
N HIS A 237 -6.20 16.40 -21.81
CA HIS A 237 -6.87 15.43 -20.94
C HIS A 237 -6.69 13.99 -21.44
N LYS A 238 -6.82 13.75 -22.75
CA LYS A 238 -6.56 12.43 -23.37
C LYS A 238 -5.10 11.98 -23.17
N ALA A 239 -4.14 12.89 -23.37
CA ALA A 239 -2.72 12.61 -23.18
C ALA A 239 -2.37 12.31 -21.73
N VAL A 240 -2.93 13.05 -20.78
CA VAL A 240 -2.79 12.77 -19.33
C VAL A 240 -3.31 11.40 -18.98
N ALA A 241 -4.50 11.00 -19.47
CA ALA A 241 -5.07 9.68 -19.22
C ALA A 241 -4.20 8.56 -19.83
N ARG A 242 -3.54 8.83 -20.99
CA ARG A 242 -2.59 7.88 -21.60
C ARG A 242 -1.37 7.66 -20.71
N VAL A 243 -0.74 8.71 -20.20
CA VAL A 243 0.41 8.62 -19.28
C VAL A 243 0.00 7.90 -18.00
N ALA A 244 -1.16 8.26 -17.41
CA ALA A 244 -1.66 7.61 -16.19
C ALA A 244 -1.90 6.11 -16.38
N ARG A 245 -2.46 5.69 -17.52
CA ARG A 245 -2.64 4.26 -17.86
C ARG A 245 -1.32 3.50 -17.96
N MET A 246 -0.28 4.13 -18.49
CA MET A 246 1.05 3.51 -18.57
C MET A 246 1.65 3.30 -17.17
N HIS A 247 1.61 4.31 -16.31
CA HIS A 247 2.04 4.18 -14.92
C HIS A 247 1.22 3.11 -14.16
N ALA A 248 -0.09 3.07 -14.39
CA ALA A 248 -0.95 2.06 -13.78
C ALA A 248 -0.57 0.64 -14.17
N ARG A 249 -0.23 0.39 -15.45
CA ARG A 249 0.25 -0.92 -15.92
C ARG A 249 1.55 -1.34 -15.23
N VAL A 250 2.51 -0.43 -15.08
CA VAL A 250 3.77 -0.69 -14.37
C VAL A 250 3.50 -1.03 -12.90
N ALA A 251 2.64 -0.25 -12.23
CA ALA A 251 2.29 -0.47 -10.84
C ALA A 251 1.53 -1.80 -10.62
N ASP A 252 0.63 -2.16 -11.54
CA ASP A 252 -0.14 -3.41 -11.48
C ASP A 252 0.79 -4.63 -11.68
N ALA A 253 1.68 -4.60 -12.68
CA ALA A 253 2.63 -5.68 -12.95
C ALA A 253 3.58 -5.89 -11.76
N ARG A 254 4.10 -4.80 -11.16
CA ARG A 254 4.94 -4.87 -9.97
C ARG A 254 4.18 -5.50 -8.80
N ARG A 255 2.96 -5.05 -8.55
CA ARG A 255 2.11 -5.56 -7.47
C ARG A 255 1.81 -7.04 -7.64
N ASP A 256 1.49 -7.48 -8.86
CA ASP A 256 1.25 -8.90 -9.18
C ASP A 256 2.48 -9.75 -8.88
N HIS A 257 3.67 -9.31 -9.34
CA HIS A 257 4.94 -9.97 -9.05
C HIS A 257 5.20 -10.08 -7.54
N HIS A 258 5.05 -8.97 -6.80
CA HIS A 258 5.25 -8.98 -5.36
C HIS A 258 4.26 -9.89 -4.64
N HIS A 259 2.99 -9.92 -5.06
CA HIS A 259 1.99 -10.79 -4.47
C HIS A 259 2.30 -12.26 -4.70
N LYS A 260 2.70 -12.65 -5.91
CA LYS A 260 3.05 -14.03 -6.26
C LYS A 260 4.26 -14.48 -5.45
N LEU A 261 5.35 -13.71 -5.51
CA LEU A 261 6.59 -14.04 -4.82
C LEU A 261 6.41 -14.09 -3.30
N SER A 262 5.79 -13.08 -2.70
CA SER A 262 5.58 -13.07 -1.24
C SER A 262 4.61 -14.16 -0.77
N THR A 263 3.64 -14.56 -1.60
CA THR A 263 2.77 -15.71 -1.26
C THR A 263 3.56 -17.00 -1.29
N GLN A 264 4.38 -17.20 -2.32
CA GLN A 264 5.21 -18.38 -2.43
C GLN A 264 6.16 -18.51 -1.25
N LEU A 265 6.95 -17.46 -0.94
CA LEU A 265 7.91 -17.47 0.17
C LEU A 265 7.26 -17.77 1.53
N VAL A 266 6.08 -17.18 1.80
CA VAL A 266 5.35 -17.40 3.06
C VAL A 266 4.73 -18.80 3.13
N ARG A 267 4.32 -19.38 1.99
CA ARG A 267 3.78 -20.75 1.95
C ARG A 267 4.85 -21.81 2.12
N ASP A 268 6.00 -21.59 1.49
CA ASP A 268 7.09 -22.57 1.43
C ASP A 268 7.93 -22.59 2.71
N ASN A 269 7.84 -21.56 3.58
CA ASN A 269 8.73 -21.40 4.74
C ASN A 269 7.95 -21.13 6.04
N GLN A 270 8.40 -21.70 7.14
CA GLN A 270 7.89 -21.44 8.49
C GLN A 270 8.32 -20.07 9.01
N ALA A 271 9.53 -19.63 8.64
CA ALA A 271 10.06 -18.34 9.01
C ALA A 271 10.71 -17.63 7.82
N VAL A 272 10.52 -16.32 7.74
CA VAL A 272 11.08 -15.45 6.71
C VAL A 272 11.83 -14.29 7.37
N TYR A 273 13.11 -14.19 7.09
CA TYR A 273 14.00 -13.15 7.61
C TYR A 273 14.47 -12.24 6.47
N VAL A 274 14.41 -10.94 6.68
CA VAL A 274 14.85 -9.95 5.69
C VAL A 274 15.69 -8.86 6.34
N GLU A 275 16.58 -8.22 5.60
CA GLU A 275 17.31 -7.05 6.08
C GLU A 275 16.41 -5.83 6.20
N ASP A 276 16.56 -5.00 7.26
CA ASP A 276 15.89 -3.70 7.39
C ASP A 276 16.56 -2.64 6.51
N LEU A 277 16.29 -2.68 5.22
CA LEU A 277 16.86 -1.73 4.26
C LEU A 277 16.38 -0.29 4.49
N ALA A 278 17.32 0.66 4.53
CA ALA A 278 17.05 2.08 4.56
C ALA A 278 16.54 2.61 3.20
N VAL A 279 15.40 2.06 2.72
CA VAL A 279 14.83 2.35 1.38
C VAL A 279 14.66 3.85 1.13
N ASN A 280 14.26 4.63 2.14
CA ASN A 280 14.12 6.09 2.02
C ASN A 280 15.45 6.82 1.80
N GLY A 281 16.55 6.33 2.38
CA GLY A 281 17.90 6.83 2.13
C GLY A 281 18.34 6.52 0.70
N LEU A 282 18.23 5.25 0.30
CA LEU A 282 18.57 4.79 -1.06
C LEU A 282 17.77 5.51 -2.14
N ALA A 283 16.50 5.84 -1.88
CA ALA A 283 15.63 6.59 -2.79
C ALA A 283 16.04 8.06 -3.01
N ARG A 284 17.04 8.57 -2.28
CA ARG A 284 17.62 9.92 -2.45
C ARG A 284 18.95 9.92 -3.18
N THR A 285 19.47 8.75 -3.53
CA THR A 285 20.74 8.57 -4.22
C THR A 285 20.57 8.43 -5.74
N LYS A 286 21.67 8.28 -6.47
CA LYS A 286 21.68 7.92 -7.92
C LYS A 286 20.92 6.62 -8.22
N LEU A 287 20.70 5.78 -7.22
CA LEU A 287 19.93 4.52 -7.31
C LEU A 287 18.42 4.71 -7.20
N ALA A 288 17.92 5.91 -6.91
CA ALA A 288 16.51 6.22 -6.66
C ALA A 288 15.54 5.57 -7.66
N LYS A 289 15.84 5.67 -8.95
CA LYS A 289 15.01 5.10 -10.02
C LYS A 289 14.90 3.57 -9.91
N SER A 290 15.99 2.88 -9.64
CA SER A 290 16.04 1.43 -9.50
C SER A 290 15.37 0.96 -8.21
N VAL A 291 15.57 1.69 -7.11
CA VAL A 291 14.91 1.46 -5.81
C VAL A 291 13.39 1.62 -5.92
N HIS A 292 12.92 2.68 -6.59
CA HIS A 292 11.49 2.86 -6.86
C HIS A 292 10.92 1.83 -7.83
N ASP A 293 11.71 1.34 -8.78
CA ASP A 293 11.29 0.27 -9.69
C ASP A 293 11.20 -1.08 -8.97
N ALA A 294 12.12 -1.40 -8.08
CA ALA A 294 12.07 -2.60 -7.25
C ALA A 294 10.86 -2.57 -6.29
N GLY A 295 10.65 -1.46 -5.57
CA GLY A 295 9.51 -1.29 -4.67
C GLY A 295 9.57 -2.19 -3.42
N TRP A 296 10.76 -2.39 -2.85
CA TRP A 296 11.02 -3.29 -1.72
C TRP A 296 10.14 -3.04 -0.50
N SER A 297 9.87 -1.78 -0.12
CA SER A 297 8.98 -1.49 1.02
C SER A 297 7.59 -2.12 0.87
N GLN A 298 7.05 -2.15 -0.36
CA GLN A 298 5.77 -2.81 -0.64
C GLN A 298 5.89 -4.33 -0.54
N PHE A 299 6.98 -4.90 -1.05
CA PHE A 299 7.24 -6.33 -1.00
C PHE A 299 7.42 -6.84 0.44
N VAL A 300 8.26 -6.16 1.23
CA VAL A 300 8.49 -6.47 2.66
C VAL A 300 7.19 -6.36 3.46
N SER A 301 6.37 -5.30 3.25
CA SER A 301 5.05 -5.21 3.88
C SER A 301 4.12 -6.34 3.47
N MET A 302 4.26 -6.89 2.24
CA MET A 302 3.47 -8.06 1.81
C MET A 302 3.93 -9.35 2.48
N LEU A 303 5.21 -9.54 2.72
CA LEU A 303 5.73 -10.65 3.50
C LEU A 303 5.21 -10.59 4.94
N GLU A 304 5.37 -9.43 5.60
CA GLU A 304 4.97 -9.20 6.99
C GLU A 304 3.48 -9.50 7.24
N TYR A 305 2.54 -8.89 6.49
CA TYR A 305 1.13 -9.14 6.73
C TYR A 305 0.68 -10.55 6.34
N LYS A 306 1.33 -11.17 5.34
CA LYS A 306 1.01 -12.55 4.96
C LYS A 306 1.55 -13.54 5.97
N ALA A 307 2.75 -13.34 6.49
CA ALA A 307 3.30 -14.15 7.56
C ALA A 307 2.38 -14.10 8.79
N ALA A 308 1.99 -12.91 9.25
CA ALA A 308 1.05 -12.73 10.35
C ALA A 308 -0.33 -13.38 10.07
N ARG A 309 -0.80 -13.36 8.80
CA ARG A 309 -2.07 -13.99 8.41
C ARG A 309 -2.05 -15.51 8.49
N TYR A 310 -0.93 -16.12 8.15
CA TYR A 310 -0.79 -17.56 7.98
C TYR A 310 -0.01 -18.23 9.13
N ASP A 311 0.16 -17.50 10.23
CA ASP A 311 0.91 -17.97 11.43
C ASP A 311 2.33 -18.41 11.07
N ARG A 312 3.03 -17.54 10.31
CA ARG A 312 4.43 -17.66 9.97
C ARG A 312 5.25 -16.62 10.70
N THR A 313 6.47 -16.96 11.05
CA THR A 313 7.41 -16.02 11.63
C THR A 313 7.90 -15.07 10.55
N PHE A 314 7.93 -13.77 10.85
CA PHE A 314 8.57 -12.74 10.04
C PHE A 314 9.43 -11.86 10.94
N SER A 315 10.70 -11.70 10.61
CA SER A 315 11.60 -10.79 11.32
C SER A 315 12.46 -9.98 10.36
N ARG A 316 12.85 -8.78 10.80
CA ARG A 316 13.81 -7.92 10.11
C ARG A 316 15.10 -7.94 10.89
N VAL A 317 16.17 -8.35 10.23
CA VAL A 317 17.51 -8.26 10.77
C VAL A 317 17.98 -6.82 10.76
N ASP A 318 18.70 -6.39 11.80
CA ASP A 318 19.17 -5.03 11.95
C ASP A 318 19.96 -4.56 10.71
N ARG A 319 19.74 -3.32 10.29
CA ARG A 319 20.36 -2.70 9.11
C ARG A 319 21.87 -2.55 9.18
N TRP A 320 22.41 -2.57 10.39
CA TRP A 320 23.85 -2.45 10.62
C TRP A 320 24.55 -3.82 10.67
N PHE A 321 23.79 -4.90 10.66
CA PHE A 321 24.35 -6.24 10.57
C PHE A 321 25.12 -6.42 9.26
N PRO A 322 26.42 -6.77 9.30
CA PRO A 322 27.28 -6.77 8.12
C PRO A 322 27.06 -8.01 7.23
N SER A 323 25.82 -8.32 6.87
CA SER A 323 25.41 -9.55 6.18
C SER A 323 26.27 -9.91 4.98
N SER A 324 26.62 -8.93 4.15
CA SER A 324 27.41 -9.15 2.92
C SER A 324 28.91 -9.22 3.14
N LYS A 325 29.42 -8.80 4.31
CA LYS A 325 30.86 -8.80 4.66
C LYS A 325 31.25 -9.90 5.63
N LEU A 326 30.29 -10.49 6.33
CA LEU A 326 30.49 -11.55 7.30
C LEU A 326 30.74 -12.86 6.55
N CYS A 327 31.82 -13.55 6.87
CA CYS A 327 32.04 -14.91 6.39
C CYS A 327 31.10 -15.88 7.11
N GLY A 328 30.20 -16.52 6.37
CA GLY A 328 29.26 -17.49 6.94
C GLY A 328 29.91 -18.78 7.45
N ALA A 329 31.19 -19.03 7.15
CA ALA A 329 31.93 -20.20 7.60
C ALA A 329 32.68 -19.99 8.91
N CYS A 330 33.35 -18.83 9.07
CA CYS A 330 34.23 -18.59 10.24
C CYS A 330 33.84 -17.37 11.08
N GLY A 331 32.81 -16.61 10.68
CA GLY A 331 32.37 -15.42 11.41
C GLY A 331 33.26 -14.19 11.25
N THR A 332 34.36 -14.23 10.51
CA THR A 332 35.20 -13.06 10.29
C THR A 332 34.52 -12.04 9.41
N VAL A 333 34.59 -10.77 9.77
CA VAL A 333 34.04 -9.63 9.00
C VAL A 333 35.15 -9.05 8.13
N ALA A 334 34.96 -9.01 6.81
CA ALA A 334 35.88 -8.35 5.89
C ALA A 334 35.89 -6.82 6.12
N GLU A 335 37.07 -6.21 6.22
CA GLU A 335 37.22 -4.76 6.47
C GLU A 335 36.55 -3.93 5.37
N SER A 336 36.83 -4.27 4.12
CA SER A 336 36.22 -3.59 2.96
C SER A 336 35.78 -4.59 1.90
N MET A 337 34.73 -4.28 1.18
CA MET A 337 34.25 -5.05 0.03
C MET A 337 33.60 -4.11 -0.97
N ALA A 338 34.16 -4.02 -2.17
CA ALA A 338 33.62 -3.20 -3.24
C ALA A 338 32.23 -3.70 -3.68
N LEU A 339 31.36 -2.80 -4.12
CA LEU A 339 29.96 -3.12 -4.44
C LEU A 339 29.79 -4.01 -5.69
N ASP A 340 30.80 -4.05 -6.54
CA ASP A 340 30.86 -4.85 -7.78
C ASP A 340 31.36 -6.28 -7.56
N VAL A 341 32.02 -6.56 -6.42
CA VAL A 341 32.48 -7.89 -6.06
C VAL A 341 31.29 -8.82 -5.88
N ARG A 342 31.26 -9.94 -6.61
CA ARG A 342 30.18 -10.94 -6.55
C ARG A 342 30.61 -12.23 -5.88
N GLU A 343 31.88 -12.59 -6.06
CA GLU A 343 32.51 -13.74 -5.40
C GLU A 343 33.73 -13.25 -4.63
N TRP A 344 33.94 -13.77 -3.43
CA TRP A 344 35.09 -13.44 -2.61
C TRP A 344 35.56 -14.62 -1.78
N ALA A 345 36.87 -14.66 -1.52
CA ALA A 345 37.49 -15.64 -0.66
C ALA A 345 37.79 -15.04 0.72
N CYS A 346 37.46 -15.77 1.76
CA CYS A 346 37.82 -15.42 3.12
C CYS A 346 39.22 -15.95 3.45
N LEU A 347 39.87 -15.34 4.43
CA LEU A 347 41.17 -15.81 4.96
C LEU A 347 41.11 -17.25 5.51
N CYS A 348 39.94 -17.74 5.89
CA CYS A 348 39.73 -19.13 6.30
C CYS A 348 39.69 -20.12 5.12
N GLY A 349 39.85 -19.66 3.88
CA GLY A 349 39.83 -20.49 2.67
C GLY A 349 38.42 -20.65 2.05
N ALA A 350 37.34 -20.24 2.71
CA ALA A 350 36.01 -20.36 2.17
C ALA A 350 35.75 -19.34 1.04
N VAL A 351 35.19 -19.80 -0.09
CA VAL A 351 34.77 -18.98 -1.22
C VAL A 351 33.26 -18.78 -1.18
N HIS A 352 32.85 -17.56 -1.30
CA HIS A 352 31.44 -17.18 -1.16
C HIS A 352 30.89 -16.45 -2.40
N ASP A 353 29.71 -16.86 -2.87
CA ASP A 353 28.85 -15.94 -3.60
C ASP A 353 28.33 -14.91 -2.59
N ARG A 354 28.59 -13.65 -2.83
CA ARG A 354 28.31 -12.55 -1.88
C ARG A 354 26.83 -12.47 -1.48
N ASP A 355 25.94 -12.55 -2.47
CA ASP A 355 24.50 -12.37 -2.25
C ASP A 355 23.89 -13.60 -1.55
N VAL A 356 24.36 -14.82 -1.88
CA VAL A 356 23.96 -16.07 -1.21
C VAL A 356 24.51 -16.12 0.22
N ASN A 357 25.76 -15.73 0.43
CA ASN A 357 26.35 -15.64 1.77
C ASN A 357 25.60 -14.62 2.63
N ALA A 358 25.23 -13.46 2.09
CA ALA A 358 24.43 -12.47 2.79
C ALA A 358 23.06 -13.04 3.21
N ALA A 359 22.37 -13.75 2.32
CA ALA A 359 21.10 -14.38 2.63
C ALA A 359 21.21 -15.44 3.73
N ASN A 360 22.30 -16.24 3.75
CA ASN A 360 22.59 -17.21 4.80
C ASN A 360 22.89 -16.54 6.14
N ASN A 361 23.65 -15.45 6.14
CA ASN A 361 23.92 -14.67 7.34
C ASN A 361 22.67 -14.01 7.91
N ILE A 362 21.76 -13.52 7.03
CA ILE A 362 20.45 -12.99 7.44
C ILE A 362 19.58 -14.09 8.08
N LEU A 363 19.61 -15.31 7.53
CA LEU A 363 18.92 -16.46 8.12
C LEU A 363 19.48 -16.79 9.52
N ALA A 364 20.81 -16.87 9.64
CA ALA A 364 21.47 -17.19 10.91
C ALA A 364 21.18 -16.13 11.99
N ALA A 365 21.32 -14.84 11.66
CA ALA A 365 21.05 -13.73 12.56
C ALA A 365 19.55 -13.71 13.01
N GLY A 366 18.62 -13.87 12.06
CA GLY A 366 17.21 -13.91 12.37
C GLY A 366 16.79 -15.08 13.24
N ARG A 367 17.44 -16.25 13.12
CA ARG A 367 17.24 -17.40 14.02
C ARG A 367 17.75 -17.10 15.41
N ALA A 368 18.95 -16.50 15.54
CA ALA A 368 19.53 -16.13 16.82
C ALA A 368 18.62 -15.12 17.57
N ASP A 369 18.15 -14.08 16.88
CA ASP A 369 17.23 -13.10 17.46
C ASP A 369 15.93 -13.74 17.95
N ARG A 370 15.39 -14.72 17.22
CA ARG A 370 14.17 -15.44 17.64
C ARG A 370 14.42 -16.29 18.88
N LEU A 371 15.52 -16.99 18.95
CA LEU A 371 15.89 -17.82 20.12
C LEU A 371 16.10 -16.96 21.36
N ASN A 372 16.78 -15.84 21.23
CA ASN A 372 17.00 -14.88 22.32
C ASN A 372 15.66 -14.26 22.80
N ALA A 373 14.72 -13.96 21.89
CA ALA A 373 13.40 -13.44 22.24
C ALA A 373 12.53 -14.46 23.01
N CYS A 374 12.78 -15.77 22.82
CA CYS A 374 12.13 -16.85 23.55
C CYS A 374 12.82 -17.22 24.87
N GLY A 375 13.82 -16.45 25.31
CA GLY A 375 14.51 -16.68 26.60
C GLY A 375 15.56 -17.80 26.60
N GLY A 376 15.92 -18.34 25.44
CA GLY A 376 17.03 -19.27 25.28
C GLY A 376 18.36 -18.53 25.20
N THR A 377 19.26 -18.73 26.16
CA THR A 377 20.64 -18.25 26.08
C THR A 377 21.37 -18.98 24.94
N VAL A 378 21.65 -18.30 23.85
CA VAL A 378 22.55 -18.79 22.81
C VAL A 378 23.90 -18.14 23.03
N SER A 379 24.89 -18.94 23.47
CA SER A 379 26.28 -18.49 23.44
C SER A 379 26.70 -18.29 21.98
N PRO A 380 27.45 -17.23 21.66
CA PRO A 380 27.98 -17.06 20.31
C PRO A 380 28.90 -18.26 19.98
N PRO A 381 28.94 -18.73 18.75
CA PRO A 381 29.90 -19.75 18.34
C PRO A 381 31.32 -19.23 18.57
N ALA A 382 32.14 -20.05 19.19
CA ALA A 382 33.56 -19.80 19.52
C ALA A 382 34.41 -19.60 18.26
#